data_195177128d31cc64473d848d37ff8f24
#
_entry.id   195177128d31cc64473d848d37ff8f24
#
_cell.length_a   1.000
_cell.length_b   1.000
_cell.length_c   1.000
_cell.angle_alpha   90.00
_cell.angle_beta   90.00
_cell.angle_gamma   90.00
#
_symmetry.space_group_name_H-M   'P 1'
#
loop_
_entity.id
_entity.type
_entity.pdbx_description
1 polymer ?
#
loop_
_entity_poly.entity_id
_entity_poly.type
_entity_poly.pdbx_seq_one_letter_code
_entity_poly.pdbx_strand_id
1 'polypeptide(L)'
;DVVPTLEATVLPATQAGKMTKKTNYKKYSNTSIGWGVSMHADHTTPGGNVPKGVSLKKYQAYYVGNTKEKVMYLTFDCGYEGGYTRKILKTLKKENLKAIFFVTKPFIEENPKLVKKMKKEGHLVGNHTCTHPQLSKCNVAKIRKEINDCAKTMKKLTGYNMDAFIRPPEGVYSLRALKVIKDMGYKTILWSIAYYDYDPQNQPSVDYVVNKFKTYYHKGAIPLLHIVSKADCEALPKIIRLMHS
;
A
#
# COMPACT_ATOMS: atom_id res chain seq x y z
N ASP A 1 -28.76 2.71 4.54
CA ASP A 1 -27.38 3.00 4.12
C ASP A 1 -26.41 2.26 5.04
N VAL A 2 -26.00 1.05 4.62
CA VAL A 2 -25.13 0.21 5.44
C VAL A 2 -23.68 0.52 5.10
N VAL A 3 -22.96 1.10 6.06
CA VAL A 3 -21.53 1.40 6.00
C VAL A 3 -20.73 0.11 5.82
N PRO A 4 -19.66 0.09 5.00
CA PRO A 4 -18.87 -1.12 4.79
C PRO A 4 -18.18 -1.57 6.07
N THR A 5 -18.30 -2.83 6.41
CA THR A 5 -17.54 -3.45 7.49
C THR A 5 -16.06 -3.44 7.12
N LEU A 6 -15.20 -2.95 8.03
CA LEU A 6 -13.75 -3.03 7.89
C LEU A 6 -13.30 -4.48 8.14
N GLU A 7 -13.48 -5.34 7.14
CA GLU A 7 -12.79 -6.62 7.14
C GLU A 7 -11.46 -6.45 6.42
N ALA A 8 -10.37 -6.48 7.17
CA ALA A 8 -9.07 -6.71 6.61
C ALA A 8 -8.98 -8.16 6.13
N THR A 9 -9.66 -8.45 5.04
CA THR A 9 -9.45 -9.71 4.34
C THR A 9 -8.06 -9.64 3.72
N VAL A 10 -7.12 -10.21 4.45
CA VAL A 10 -5.77 -10.44 4.00
C VAL A 10 -5.85 -11.26 2.72
N LEU A 11 -5.53 -10.62 1.59
CA LEU A 11 -5.27 -11.39 0.38
C LEU A 11 -4.21 -12.45 0.72
N PRO A 12 -4.41 -13.74 0.40
CA PRO A 12 -3.50 -14.79 0.85
C PRO A 12 -2.07 -14.42 0.48
N ALA A 13 -1.19 -14.44 1.50
CA ALA A 13 0.22 -14.17 1.34
C ALA A 13 0.79 -15.21 0.36
N THR A 14 1.12 -14.79 -0.84
CA THR A 14 1.87 -15.61 -1.80
C THR A 14 3.35 -15.29 -1.62
N GLN A 15 4.16 -16.30 -1.33
CA GLN A 15 5.62 -16.15 -1.36
C GLN A 15 6.06 -15.83 -2.80
N ALA A 16 7.03 -14.93 -2.94
CA ALA A 16 7.62 -14.62 -4.23
C ALA A 16 8.17 -15.89 -4.87
N GLY A 17 7.60 -16.30 -6.01
CA GLY A 17 7.99 -17.51 -6.72
C GLY A 17 9.33 -17.34 -7.45
N LYS A 18 10.06 -18.48 -7.65
CA LYS A 18 11.26 -18.48 -8.51
C LYS A 18 10.87 -18.18 -9.95
N MET A 19 11.57 -17.22 -10.57
CA MET A 19 11.39 -16.86 -11.99
C MET A 19 11.71 -18.06 -12.89
N THR A 20 10.74 -18.48 -13.70
CA THR A 20 10.88 -19.64 -14.59
C THR A 20 10.99 -19.29 -16.08
N LYS A 21 10.84 -18.01 -16.49
CA LYS A 21 10.90 -17.61 -17.90
C LYS A 21 11.76 -16.36 -18.12
N LYS A 22 12.58 -16.39 -19.21
CA LYS A 22 13.35 -15.24 -19.69
C LYS A 22 12.40 -14.26 -20.41
N THR A 23 11.90 -13.25 -19.71
CA THR A 23 11.01 -12.22 -20.27
C THR A 23 11.81 -11.15 -21.03
N ASN A 24 11.40 -10.83 -22.25
CA ASN A 24 11.93 -9.67 -22.97
C ASN A 24 11.20 -8.39 -22.53
N TYR A 25 11.75 -7.71 -21.52
CA TYR A 25 11.14 -6.50 -20.95
C TYR A 25 11.17 -5.27 -21.87
N LYS A 26 11.98 -5.27 -22.95
CA LYS A 26 11.99 -4.19 -23.93
C LYS A 26 10.67 -4.04 -24.69
N LYS A 27 9.85 -5.10 -24.73
CA LYS A 27 8.51 -5.08 -25.35
C LYS A 27 7.47 -4.27 -24.54
N TYR A 28 7.77 -3.91 -23.30
CA TYR A 28 6.85 -3.18 -22.42
C TYR A 28 7.25 -1.72 -22.33
N SER A 29 6.27 -0.82 -22.50
CA SER A 29 6.51 0.63 -22.39
C SER A 29 7.10 0.98 -21.02
N ASN A 30 8.11 1.84 -21.06
CA ASN A 30 8.74 2.41 -19.87
C ASN A 30 8.34 3.87 -19.62
N THR A 31 7.33 4.36 -20.33
CA THR A 31 6.77 5.68 -20.05
C THR A 31 6.33 5.75 -18.59
N SER A 32 6.81 6.76 -17.88
CA SER A 32 6.39 7.01 -16.48
C SER A 32 4.95 7.48 -16.43
N ILE A 33 4.17 6.86 -15.57
CA ILE A 33 2.78 7.18 -15.33
C ILE A 33 2.64 7.45 -13.83
N GLY A 34 2.24 8.67 -13.46
CA GLY A 34 1.89 9.01 -12.09
C GLY A 34 0.49 8.48 -11.77
N TRP A 35 0.37 7.73 -10.68
CA TRP A 35 -0.93 7.27 -10.23
C TRP A 35 -1.74 8.41 -9.63
N GLY A 36 -2.99 8.51 -10.01
CA GLY A 36 -3.98 9.40 -9.45
C GLY A 36 -5.38 8.83 -9.61
N VAL A 37 -6.30 9.22 -8.76
CA VAL A 37 -7.69 8.77 -8.76
C VAL A 37 -8.66 9.94 -8.77
N SER A 38 -9.76 9.77 -9.50
CA SER A 38 -10.92 10.66 -9.44
C SER A 38 -11.90 10.12 -8.43
N MET A 39 -11.81 10.56 -7.17
CA MET A 39 -12.68 10.11 -6.09
C MET A 39 -14.11 10.60 -6.30
N HIS A 40 -15.10 9.75 -6.02
CA HIS A 40 -16.51 10.00 -6.25
C HIS A 40 -17.28 10.13 -4.93
N ALA A 41 -18.00 11.24 -4.76
CA ALA A 41 -18.82 11.49 -3.56
C ALA A 41 -20.13 10.68 -3.53
N ASP A 42 -20.51 10.08 -4.64
CA ASP A 42 -21.63 9.14 -4.74
C ASP A 42 -21.26 7.69 -4.35
N HIS A 43 -20.06 7.50 -3.81
CA HIS A 43 -19.54 6.22 -3.33
C HIS A 43 -19.36 5.15 -4.42
N THR A 44 -19.37 5.53 -5.69
CA THR A 44 -19.02 4.63 -6.78
C THR A 44 -17.51 4.40 -6.84
N THR A 45 -17.09 3.30 -7.45
CA THR A 45 -15.66 2.99 -7.61
C THR A 45 -14.97 4.08 -8.43
N PRO A 46 -13.91 4.73 -7.92
CA PRO A 46 -13.22 5.78 -8.64
C PRO A 46 -12.47 5.26 -9.87
N GLY A 47 -12.32 6.12 -10.86
CA GLY A 47 -11.38 5.91 -11.96
C GLY A 47 -9.94 6.22 -11.54
N GLY A 48 -8.99 5.57 -12.17
CA GLY A 48 -7.55 5.81 -11.97
C GLY A 48 -6.83 6.15 -13.26
N ASN A 49 -5.61 6.70 -13.13
CA ASN A 49 -4.78 7.07 -14.27
C ASN A 49 -4.17 5.82 -14.94
N VAL A 50 -4.95 5.18 -15.80
CA VAL A 50 -4.56 3.99 -16.56
C VAL A 50 -4.53 4.32 -18.05
N PRO A 51 -3.46 3.99 -18.78
CA PRO A 51 -3.39 4.23 -20.23
C PRO A 51 -4.54 3.51 -20.97
N LYS A 52 -5.05 4.15 -22.01
CA LYS A 52 -6.12 3.56 -22.84
C LYS A 52 -5.75 2.16 -23.33
N GLY A 53 -6.67 1.22 -23.17
CA GLY A 53 -6.49 -0.18 -23.59
C GLY A 53 -5.61 -1.03 -22.67
N VAL A 54 -5.10 -0.47 -21.55
CA VAL A 54 -4.33 -1.21 -20.56
C VAL A 54 -5.25 -1.75 -19.47
N SER A 55 -5.05 -3.00 -19.09
CA SER A 55 -5.65 -3.60 -17.90
C SER A 55 -4.58 -3.83 -16.83
N LEU A 56 -4.65 -3.10 -15.73
CA LEU A 56 -3.74 -3.27 -14.59
C LEU A 56 -3.77 -4.70 -14.04
N LYS A 57 -4.91 -5.35 -14.05
CA LYS A 57 -5.09 -6.74 -13.59
C LYS A 57 -4.19 -7.72 -14.34
N LYS A 58 -3.90 -7.50 -15.62
CA LYS A 58 -2.94 -8.31 -16.40
C LYS A 58 -1.52 -8.25 -15.83
N TYR A 59 -1.19 -7.16 -15.13
CA TYR A 59 0.08 -6.96 -14.43
C TYR A 59 0.01 -7.31 -12.94
N GLN A 60 -1.09 -7.89 -12.47
CA GLN A 60 -1.37 -8.07 -11.04
C GLN A 60 -1.22 -6.77 -10.24
N ALA A 61 -1.69 -5.67 -10.81
CA ALA A 61 -1.73 -4.36 -10.18
C ALA A 61 -3.19 -3.99 -9.87
N TYR A 62 -3.41 -3.51 -8.65
CA TYR A 62 -4.73 -3.26 -8.09
C TYR A 62 -4.74 -1.92 -7.38
N TYR A 63 -5.84 -1.17 -7.48
CA TYR A 63 -6.10 0.05 -6.72
C TYR A 63 -7.42 -0.01 -5.95
N VAL A 64 -8.19 -1.05 -6.20
CA VAL A 64 -9.38 -1.44 -5.46
C VAL A 64 -9.33 -2.94 -5.20
N GLY A 65 -9.92 -3.36 -4.10
CA GLY A 65 -10.08 -4.77 -3.76
C GLY A 65 -11.40 -5.34 -4.29
N ASN A 66 -12.12 -6.09 -3.45
CA ASN A 66 -13.41 -6.68 -3.82
C ASN A 66 -14.52 -5.61 -3.82
N THR A 67 -14.92 -5.15 -5.01
CA THR A 67 -15.97 -4.13 -5.18
C THR A 67 -17.40 -4.67 -5.00
N LYS A 68 -17.58 -5.97 -4.80
CA LYS A 68 -18.89 -6.57 -4.52
C LYS A 68 -19.21 -6.55 -3.02
N GLU A 69 -18.21 -6.46 -2.18
CA GLU A 69 -18.34 -6.49 -0.73
C GLU A 69 -18.15 -5.10 -0.12
N LYS A 70 -18.80 -4.87 1.03
CA LYS A 70 -18.66 -3.65 1.82
C LYS A 70 -17.40 -3.72 2.69
N VAL A 71 -16.23 -3.80 2.06
CA VAL A 71 -14.93 -3.88 2.72
C VAL A 71 -14.02 -2.74 2.30
N MET A 72 -13.12 -2.35 3.20
CA MET A 72 -12.04 -1.39 2.97
C MET A 72 -10.74 -2.02 3.44
N TYR A 73 -9.68 -1.84 2.67
CA TYR A 73 -8.35 -2.40 2.95
C TYR A 73 -7.41 -1.30 3.40
N LEU A 74 -7.20 -1.18 4.71
CA LEU A 74 -6.31 -0.16 5.28
C LEU A 74 -4.86 -0.41 4.86
N THR A 75 -4.23 0.61 4.30
CA THR A 75 -2.82 0.55 3.89
C THR A 75 -2.05 1.76 4.37
N PHE A 76 -0.81 1.52 4.84
CA PHE A 76 0.09 2.55 5.37
C PHE A 76 1.44 2.46 4.69
N ASP A 77 1.94 3.59 4.19
CA ASP A 77 3.30 3.70 3.71
C ASP A 77 4.23 4.12 4.85
N CYS A 78 5.34 3.41 4.97
CA CYS A 78 6.28 3.48 6.08
C CYS A 78 7.69 3.79 5.57
N GLY A 79 7.96 5.06 5.29
CA GLY A 79 9.28 5.55 4.88
C GLY A 79 10.21 5.74 6.08
N TYR A 80 9.71 6.31 7.15
CA TYR A 80 10.40 6.54 8.43
C TYR A 80 9.39 6.59 9.58
N GLU A 81 9.87 6.52 10.83
CA GLU A 81 9.02 6.53 12.03
C GLU A 81 8.76 7.97 12.50
N GLY A 82 7.48 8.33 12.64
CA GLY A 82 7.04 9.64 13.14
C GLY A 82 6.58 9.63 14.60
N GLY A 83 6.71 8.49 15.30
CA GLY A 83 6.25 8.35 16.69
C GLY A 83 4.81 7.83 16.83
N TYR A 84 4.12 7.58 15.73
CA TYR A 84 2.69 7.23 15.75
C TYR A 84 2.41 5.74 15.50
N THR A 85 3.36 4.97 14.98
CA THR A 85 3.16 3.57 14.57
C THR A 85 2.64 2.70 15.70
N ARG A 86 3.17 2.83 16.92
CA ARG A 86 2.69 2.06 18.08
C ARG A 86 1.23 2.35 18.41
N LYS A 87 0.81 3.61 18.32
CA LYS A 87 -0.57 4.04 18.58
C LYS A 87 -1.52 3.52 17.50
N ILE A 88 -1.11 3.57 16.23
CA ILE A 88 -1.85 2.99 15.10
C ILE A 88 -2.04 1.48 15.33
N LEU A 89 -0.97 0.73 15.62
CA LEU A 89 -1.04 -0.71 15.89
C LEU A 89 -1.94 -1.02 17.10
N LYS A 90 -1.87 -0.22 18.16
CA LYS A 90 -2.75 -0.38 19.34
C LYS A 90 -4.23 -0.21 18.98
N THR A 91 -4.54 0.79 18.15
CA THR A 91 -5.90 1.01 17.65
C THR A 91 -6.39 -0.17 16.83
N LEU A 92 -5.60 -0.61 15.83
CA LEU A 92 -5.95 -1.76 14.98
C LEU A 92 -6.16 -3.03 15.81
N LYS A 93 -5.29 -3.27 16.79
CA LYS A 93 -5.41 -4.43 17.69
C LYS A 93 -6.69 -4.37 18.52
N LYS A 94 -7.01 -3.20 19.11
CA LYS A 94 -8.23 -3.00 19.90
C LYS A 94 -9.49 -3.28 19.09
N GLU A 95 -9.50 -2.87 17.84
CA GLU A 95 -10.64 -3.02 16.93
C GLU A 95 -10.61 -4.36 16.15
N ASN A 96 -9.64 -5.24 16.46
CA ASN A 96 -9.41 -6.52 15.78
C ASN A 96 -9.26 -6.39 14.25
N LEU A 97 -8.67 -5.30 13.78
CA LEU A 97 -8.45 -5.02 12.36
C LEU A 97 -7.03 -5.35 11.92
N LYS A 98 -6.88 -5.69 10.64
CA LYS A 98 -5.59 -5.93 10.00
C LYS A 98 -5.38 -4.88 8.91
N ALA A 99 -4.11 -4.56 8.63
CA ALA A 99 -3.71 -3.60 7.61
C ALA A 99 -2.51 -4.13 6.83
N ILE A 100 -2.17 -3.45 5.74
CA ILE A 100 -0.93 -3.68 5.00
C ILE A 100 -0.01 -2.47 5.27
N PHE A 101 1.21 -2.74 5.70
CA PHE A 101 2.26 -1.75 5.89
C PHE A 101 3.32 -1.94 4.80
N PHE A 102 3.49 -0.94 3.93
CA PHE A 102 4.53 -0.94 2.91
C PHE A 102 5.78 -0.27 3.47
N VAL A 103 6.81 -1.06 3.75
CA VAL A 103 8.01 -0.62 4.45
C VAL A 103 9.19 -0.44 3.50
N THR A 104 9.94 0.65 3.68
CA THR A 104 11.23 0.85 3.03
C THR A 104 12.33 0.11 3.79
N LYS A 105 13.47 -0.13 3.13
CA LYS A 105 14.63 -0.74 3.79
C LYS A 105 15.12 0.08 4.98
N PRO A 106 15.30 1.43 4.90
CA PRO A 106 15.68 2.24 6.06
C PRO A 106 14.71 2.10 7.24
N PHE A 107 13.40 2.11 6.96
CA PHE A 107 12.41 1.90 8.03
C PHE A 107 12.60 0.57 8.77
N ILE A 108 12.89 -0.52 8.02
CA ILE A 108 13.14 -1.84 8.61
C ILE A 108 14.41 -1.83 9.45
N GLU A 109 15.49 -1.19 8.96
CA GLU A 109 16.79 -1.11 9.62
C GLU A 109 16.71 -0.34 10.94
N GLU A 110 15.99 0.77 10.94
CA GLU A 110 15.82 1.63 12.11
C GLU A 110 14.79 1.08 13.11
N ASN A 111 13.76 0.37 12.61
CA ASN A 111 12.61 -0.04 13.42
C ASN A 111 12.28 -1.55 13.32
N PRO A 112 13.26 -2.48 13.44
CA PRO A 112 12.99 -3.90 13.24
C PRO A 112 11.99 -4.47 14.27
N LYS A 113 11.95 -3.90 15.49
CA LYS A 113 11.00 -4.31 16.54
C LYS A 113 9.55 -3.93 16.17
N LEU A 114 9.35 -2.80 15.49
CA LEU A 114 8.02 -2.41 15.01
C LEU A 114 7.55 -3.32 13.88
N VAL A 115 8.42 -3.64 12.92
CA VAL A 115 8.11 -4.56 11.83
C VAL A 115 7.80 -5.97 12.36
N LYS A 116 8.56 -6.46 13.35
CA LYS A 116 8.23 -7.71 14.07
C LYS A 116 6.85 -7.64 14.72
N LYS A 117 6.52 -6.51 15.36
CA LYS A 117 5.22 -6.32 16.00
C LYS A 117 4.09 -6.35 15.00
N MET A 118 4.22 -5.67 13.84
CA MET A 118 3.24 -5.73 12.75
C MET A 118 2.95 -7.19 12.36
N LYS A 119 3.98 -7.99 12.10
CA LYS A 119 3.83 -9.41 11.74
C LYS A 119 3.21 -10.25 12.85
N LYS A 120 3.67 -10.08 14.10
CA LYS A 120 3.11 -10.80 15.27
C LYS A 120 1.63 -10.50 15.49
N GLU A 121 1.18 -9.30 15.18
CA GLU A 121 -0.22 -8.91 15.31
C GLU A 121 -1.07 -9.27 14.08
N GLY A 122 -0.49 -9.98 13.11
CA GLY A 122 -1.19 -10.54 11.95
C GLY A 122 -1.39 -9.56 10.80
N HIS A 123 -0.67 -8.43 10.80
CA HIS A 123 -0.66 -7.52 9.66
C HIS A 123 0.19 -8.06 8.51
N LEU A 124 -0.10 -7.61 7.29
CA LEU A 124 0.78 -7.79 6.15
C LEU A 124 1.85 -6.71 6.14
N VAL A 125 3.08 -7.10 5.78
CA VAL A 125 4.19 -6.17 5.58
C VAL A 125 4.71 -6.34 4.17
N GLY A 126 4.39 -5.38 3.32
CA GLY A 126 4.76 -5.33 1.91
C GLY A 126 6.01 -4.49 1.67
N ASN A 127 6.46 -4.50 0.42
CA ASN A 127 7.67 -3.86 -0.04
C ASN A 127 7.41 -2.40 -0.47
N HIS A 128 8.26 -1.47 -0.01
CA HIS A 128 8.25 -0.10 -0.50
C HIS A 128 9.64 0.33 -1.01
N THR A 129 10.44 -0.63 -1.46
CA THR A 129 11.79 -0.52 -2.01
C THR A 129 12.89 -0.17 -0.99
N CYS A 130 14.14 -0.13 -1.45
CA CYS A 130 15.28 0.23 -0.61
C CYS A 130 15.48 1.74 -0.50
N THR A 131 15.52 2.43 -1.64
CA THR A 131 15.92 3.84 -1.72
C THR A 131 14.81 4.76 -2.23
N HIS A 132 13.58 4.25 -2.31
CA HIS A 132 12.40 4.98 -2.75
C HIS A 132 12.51 5.61 -4.15
N PRO A 133 13.06 4.91 -5.18
CA PRO A 133 13.20 5.49 -6.50
C PRO A 133 11.90 5.38 -7.31
N GLN A 134 11.69 6.26 -8.27
CA GLN A 134 10.69 6.03 -9.31
C GLN A 134 11.11 4.83 -10.17
N LEU A 135 10.43 3.69 -10.01
CA LEU A 135 10.82 2.43 -10.66
C LEU A 135 10.77 2.49 -12.19
N SER A 136 9.96 3.38 -12.75
CA SER A 136 9.93 3.65 -14.20
C SER A 136 11.26 4.22 -14.73
N LYS A 137 12.04 4.90 -13.91
CA LYS A 137 13.37 5.42 -14.24
C LYS A 137 14.51 4.42 -14.02
N CYS A 138 14.18 3.26 -13.44
CA CYS A 138 15.15 2.21 -13.14
C CYS A 138 15.23 1.19 -14.28
N ASN A 139 16.42 0.64 -14.52
CA ASN A 139 16.53 -0.55 -15.36
C ASN A 139 16.05 -1.80 -14.59
N VAL A 140 15.85 -2.89 -15.31
CA VAL A 140 15.32 -4.15 -14.74
C VAL A 140 16.16 -4.69 -13.58
N ALA A 141 17.48 -4.61 -13.69
CA ALA A 141 18.40 -5.08 -12.64
C ALA A 141 18.25 -4.23 -11.37
N LYS A 142 18.13 -2.90 -11.51
CA LYS A 142 17.91 -1.99 -10.38
C LYS A 142 16.56 -2.23 -9.72
N ILE A 143 15.47 -2.41 -10.50
CA ILE A 143 14.15 -2.74 -9.94
C ILE A 143 14.23 -4.00 -9.08
N ARG A 144 14.84 -5.07 -9.61
CA ARG A 144 15.01 -6.32 -8.86
C ARG A 144 15.83 -6.14 -7.59
N LYS A 145 16.91 -5.38 -7.66
CA LYS A 145 17.77 -5.09 -6.51
C LYS A 145 17.00 -4.33 -5.43
N GLU A 146 16.27 -3.28 -5.78
CA GLU A 146 15.45 -2.49 -4.86
C GLU A 146 14.44 -3.36 -4.09
N ILE A 147 13.79 -4.29 -4.78
CA ILE A 147 12.78 -5.17 -4.17
C ILE A 147 13.43 -6.28 -3.34
N ASN A 148 14.43 -6.98 -3.90
CA ASN A 148 15.05 -8.12 -3.24
C ASN A 148 15.85 -7.72 -1.99
N ASP A 149 16.59 -6.62 -2.04
CA ASP A 149 17.41 -6.20 -0.91
C ASP A 149 16.53 -5.72 0.26
N CYS A 150 15.41 -5.06 -0.03
CA CYS A 150 14.43 -4.71 1.00
C CYS A 150 13.86 -5.98 1.67
N ALA A 151 13.43 -6.96 0.89
CA ALA A 151 12.91 -8.23 1.39
C ALA A 151 13.95 -9.03 2.20
N LYS A 152 15.19 -9.10 1.72
CA LYS A 152 16.31 -9.75 2.44
C LYS A 152 16.61 -9.07 3.77
N THR A 153 16.58 -7.73 3.80
CA THR A 153 16.79 -6.96 5.02
C THR A 153 15.72 -7.28 6.06
N MET A 154 14.46 -7.32 5.63
CA MET A 154 13.36 -7.70 6.52
C MET A 154 13.58 -9.12 7.10
N LYS A 155 13.88 -10.10 6.24
CA LYS A 155 14.14 -11.46 6.71
C LYS A 155 15.30 -11.53 7.71
N LYS A 156 16.41 -10.85 7.39
CA LYS A 156 17.62 -10.83 8.24
C LYS A 156 17.34 -10.22 9.63
N LEU A 157 16.65 -9.08 9.68
CA LEU A 157 16.50 -8.32 10.92
C LEU A 157 15.26 -8.74 11.74
N THR A 158 14.27 -9.33 11.11
CA THR A 158 13.01 -9.66 11.79
C THR A 158 12.75 -11.16 11.92
N GLY A 159 13.36 -11.98 11.07
CA GLY A 159 13.06 -13.42 10.95
C GLY A 159 11.83 -13.70 10.08
N TYR A 160 11.01 -12.69 9.74
CA TYR A 160 9.83 -12.84 8.91
C TYR A 160 10.14 -12.63 7.43
N ASN A 161 9.46 -13.37 6.55
CA ASN A 161 9.46 -13.07 5.13
C ASN A 161 8.57 -11.85 4.85
N MET A 162 8.95 -11.05 3.85
CA MET A 162 8.11 -10.00 3.33
C MET A 162 6.93 -10.60 2.58
N ASP A 163 5.74 -10.04 2.81
CA ASP A 163 4.55 -10.43 2.06
C ASP A 163 4.67 -9.96 0.59
N ALA A 164 4.15 -10.75 -0.35
CA ALA A 164 4.35 -10.54 -1.79
C ALA A 164 3.49 -9.40 -2.36
N PHE A 165 3.49 -8.27 -1.68
CA PHE A 165 2.86 -7.02 -2.08
C PHE A 165 3.88 -5.90 -2.17
N ILE A 166 3.74 -5.02 -3.15
CA ILE A 166 4.58 -3.84 -3.32
C ILE A 166 3.72 -2.62 -3.63
N ARG A 167 4.10 -1.49 -3.06
CA ARG A 167 3.62 -0.19 -3.52
C ARG A 167 4.78 0.56 -4.16
N PRO A 168 4.66 0.95 -5.45
CA PRO A 168 5.69 1.75 -6.10
C PRO A 168 5.84 3.11 -5.40
N PRO A 169 7.06 3.59 -5.18
CA PRO A 169 7.30 4.93 -4.65
C PRO A 169 6.55 6.01 -5.44
N GLU A 170 5.93 6.95 -4.73
CA GLU A 170 5.12 8.05 -5.28
C GLU A 170 3.92 7.59 -6.15
N GLY A 171 3.63 6.31 -6.20
CA GLY A 171 2.66 5.74 -7.13
C GLY A 171 3.08 5.83 -8.60
N VAL A 172 4.33 6.18 -8.88
CA VAL A 172 4.84 6.25 -10.26
C VAL A 172 5.17 4.86 -10.77
N TYR A 173 4.60 4.48 -11.89
CA TYR A 173 4.79 3.19 -12.51
C TYR A 173 5.07 3.29 -14.02
N SER A 174 5.48 2.19 -14.62
CA SER A 174 5.46 1.94 -16.06
C SER A 174 5.00 0.50 -16.31
N LEU A 175 4.54 0.19 -17.51
CA LEU A 175 4.12 -1.18 -17.82
C LEU A 175 5.29 -2.16 -17.71
N ARG A 176 6.52 -1.70 -18.03
CA ARG A 176 7.75 -2.49 -17.85
C ARG A 176 8.01 -2.78 -16.37
N ALA A 177 7.93 -1.76 -15.51
CA ALA A 177 8.13 -1.94 -14.08
C ALA A 177 7.08 -2.89 -13.47
N LEU A 178 5.80 -2.72 -13.79
CA LEU A 178 4.73 -3.62 -13.36
C LEU A 178 4.97 -5.08 -13.81
N LYS A 179 5.46 -5.26 -15.05
CA LYS A 179 5.78 -6.60 -15.55
C LYS A 179 6.93 -7.25 -14.80
N VAL A 180 8.00 -6.49 -14.49
CA VAL A 180 9.12 -6.99 -13.66
C VAL A 180 8.62 -7.39 -12.27
N ILE A 181 7.84 -6.53 -11.63
CA ILE A 181 7.26 -6.77 -10.31
C ILE A 181 6.42 -8.06 -10.31
N LYS A 182 5.53 -8.20 -11.30
CA LYS A 182 4.70 -9.42 -11.47
C LYS A 182 5.56 -10.66 -11.62
N ASP A 183 6.61 -10.61 -12.45
CA ASP A 183 7.49 -11.76 -12.71
C ASP A 183 8.34 -12.13 -11.50
N MET A 184 8.53 -11.20 -10.56
CA MET A 184 9.13 -11.46 -9.24
C MET A 184 8.12 -12.06 -8.24
N GLY A 185 6.87 -12.27 -8.62
CA GLY A 185 5.82 -12.85 -7.79
C GLY A 185 5.10 -11.86 -6.88
N TYR A 186 5.29 -10.54 -7.07
CA TYR A 186 4.62 -9.50 -6.29
C TYR A 186 3.35 -9.02 -6.96
N LYS A 187 2.37 -8.64 -6.14
CA LYS A 187 1.20 -7.85 -6.54
C LYS A 187 1.45 -6.38 -6.25
N THR A 188 1.23 -5.52 -7.24
CA THR A 188 1.32 -4.07 -7.07
C THR A 188 0.03 -3.52 -6.49
N ILE A 189 0.12 -2.78 -5.38
CA ILE A 189 -1.03 -2.16 -4.72
C ILE A 189 -0.89 -0.64 -4.80
N LEU A 190 -1.78 -0.05 -5.57
CA LEU A 190 -2.01 1.39 -5.64
C LEU A 190 -3.12 1.75 -4.64
N TRP A 191 -3.86 2.84 -4.84
CA TRP A 191 -4.89 3.29 -3.91
C TRP A 191 -6.10 3.86 -4.64
N SER A 192 -7.21 3.99 -3.93
CA SER A 192 -8.46 4.57 -4.43
C SER A 192 -8.97 5.74 -3.59
N ILE A 193 -8.38 5.98 -2.43
CA ILE A 193 -8.59 7.16 -1.59
C ILE A 193 -7.22 7.68 -1.20
N ALA A 194 -6.98 8.98 -1.41
CA ALA A 194 -5.74 9.64 -0.98
C ALA A 194 -5.98 11.13 -0.74
N TYR A 195 -5.14 11.70 0.09
CA TYR A 195 -5.07 13.12 0.40
C TYR A 195 -3.64 13.46 0.88
N TYR A 196 -3.36 14.73 1.09
CA TYR A 196 -2.05 15.19 1.53
C TYR A 196 -1.91 14.96 3.04
N ASP A 197 -1.12 13.95 3.45
CA ASP A 197 -0.90 13.54 4.84
C ASP A 197 0.58 13.24 5.18
N TYR A 198 1.43 13.20 4.16
CA TYR A 198 2.81 12.70 4.26
C TYR A 198 3.83 13.74 4.75
N ASP A 199 3.47 15.02 4.87
CA ASP A 199 4.34 16.05 5.41
C ASP A 199 4.05 16.25 6.91
N PRO A 200 4.96 15.83 7.83
CA PRO A 200 4.72 15.96 9.27
C PRO A 200 4.56 17.39 9.77
N GLN A 201 5.08 18.37 9.01
CA GLN A 201 5.02 19.79 9.38
C GLN A 201 3.78 20.49 8.85
N ASN A 202 3.11 19.90 7.87
CA ASN A 202 1.91 20.45 7.24
C ASN A 202 0.79 19.40 7.20
N GLN A 203 0.29 19.05 8.37
CA GLN A 203 -0.72 18.04 8.54
C GLN A 203 -2.15 18.60 8.33
N PRO A 204 -3.05 17.82 7.71
CA PRO A 204 -4.47 18.17 7.68
C PRO A 204 -5.08 18.11 9.08
N SER A 205 -6.24 18.70 9.26
CA SER A 205 -7.00 18.50 10.49
C SER A 205 -7.59 17.09 10.56
N VAL A 206 -7.81 16.59 11.79
CA VAL A 206 -8.47 15.29 12.02
C VAL A 206 -9.84 15.25 11.34
N ASP A 207 -10.61 16.33 11.43
CA ASP A 207 -11.95 16.42 10.84
C ASP A 207 -11.89 16.40 9.31
N TYR A 208 -10.87 17.02 8.70
CA TYR A 208 -10.63 16.89 7.26
C TYR A 208 -10.42 15.44 6.85
N VAL A 209 -9.56 14.70 7.58
CA VAL A 209 -9.29 13.28 7.31
C VAL A 209 -10.57 12.46 7.43
N VAL A 210 -11.29 12.58 8.55
CA VAL A 210 -12.56 11.86 8.76
C VAL A 210 -13.57 12.18 7.64
N ASN A 211 -13.66 13.46 7.25
CA ASN A 211 -14.57 13.89 6.19
C ASN A 211 -14.20 13.31 4.81
N LYS A 212 -12.89 13.14 4.53
CA LYS A 212 -12.44 12.44 3.32
C LYS A 212 -12.98 11.01 3.26
N PHE A 213 -12.88 10.27 4.35
CA PHE A 213 -13.45 8.92 4.41
C PHE A 213 -14.96 8.94 4.29
N LYS A 214 -15.66 9.81 5.04
CA LYS A 214 -17.11 9.96 4.98
C LYS A 214 -17.62 10.27 3.57
N THR A 215 -16.90 11.10 2.81
CA THR A 215 -17.32 11.54 1.48
C THR A 215 -16.97 10.52 0.40
N TYR A 216 -15.86 9.80 0.52
CA TYR A 216 -15.29 9.03 -0.60
C TYR A 216 -15.16 7.53 -0.34
N TYR A 217 -15.70 7.00 0.78
CA TYR A 217 -15.70 5.56 0.96
C TYR A 217 -16.45 4.85 -0.17
N HIS A 218 -16.00 3.69 -0.55
CA HIS A 218 -16.66 2.85 -1.54
C HIS A 218 -16.30 1.37 -1.29
N LYS A 219 -17.06 0.45 -1.90
CA LYS A 219 -16.78 -0.98 -1.78
C LYS A 219 -15.41 -1.32 -2.37
N GLY A 220 -14.62 -2.06 -1.61
CA GLY A 220 -13.28 -2.46 -2.01
C GLY A 220 -12.23 -1.32 -1.94
N ALA A 221 -12.51 -0.22 -1.23
CA ALA A 221 -11.59 0.90 -1.12
C ALA A 221 -10.23 0.50 -0.56
N ILE A 222 -9.17 1.07 -1.13
CA ILE A 222 -7.79 0.97 -0.64
C ILE A 222 -7.30 2.39 -0.37
N PRO A 223 -7.42 2.91 0.88
CA PRO A 223 -6.87 4.21 1.23
C PRO A 223 -5.35 4.15 1.34
N LEU A 224 -4.67 5.21 0.86
CA LEU A 224 -3.27 5.49 1.12
C LEU A 224 -3.17 6.35 2.37
N LEU A 225 -2.52 5.83 3.39
CA LEU A 225 -2.19 6.52 4.65
C LEU A 225 -0.68 6.46 4.89
N HIS A 226 -0.14 7.44 5.63
CA HIS A 226 1.27 7.45 6.02
C HIS A 226 1.41 7.39 7.54
N ILE A 227 2.26 6.49 8.04
CA ILE A 227 2.44 6.32 9.50
C ILE A 227 3.06 7.53 10.21
N VAL A 228 3.66 8.45 9.45
CA VAL A 228 4.19 9.72 9.96
C VAL A 228 3.09 10.76 10.22
N SER A 229 1.87 10.50 9.76
CA SER A 229 0.75 11.42 9.92
C SER A 229 0.16 11.35 11.32
N LYS A 230 0.30 12.46 12.06
CA LYS A 230 -0.41 12.67 13.32
C LYS A 230 -1.93 12.66 13.10
N ALA A 231 -2.38 13.33 12.05
CA ALA A 231 -3.79 13.45 11.71
C ALA A 231 -4.44 12.08 11.46
N ASP A 232 -3.77 11.21 10.67
CA ASP A 232 -4.26 9.86 10.41
C ASP A 232 -4.31 9.01 11.68
N CYS A 233 -3.26 9.10 12.50
CA CYS A 233 -3.20 8.39 13.77
C CYS A 233 -4.37 8.78 14.70
N GLU A 234 -4.71 10.05 14.77
CA GLU A 234 -5.79 10.58 15.61
C GLU A 234 -7.18 10.36 14.98
N ALA A 235 -7.28 10.40 13.66
CA ALA A 235 -8.52 10.15 12.92
C ALA A 235 -8.91 8.67 12.89
N LEU A 236 -7.94 7.73 12.93
CA LEU A 236 -8.17 6.30 12.73
C LEU A 236 -9.29 5.73 13.60
N PRO A 237 -9.38 5.97 14.92
CA PRO A 237 -10.50 5.48 15.73
C PRO A 237 -11.86 6.04 15.28
N LYS A 238 -11.90 7.29 14.81
CA LYS A 238 -13.14 7.92 14.30
C LYS A 238 -13.57 7.32 12.96
N ILE A 239 -12.60 7.08 12.07
CA ILE A 239 -12.82 6.41 10.77
C ILE A 239 -13.38 5.01 10.99
N ILE A 240 -12.78 4.23 11.89
CA ILE A 240 -13.22 2.87 12.21
C ILE A 240 -14.68 2.88 12.71
N ARG A 241 -15.01 3.76 13.65
CA ARG A 241 -16.41 3.91 14.11
C ARG A 241 -17.36 4.29 12.99
N LEU A 242 -16.95 5.23 12.14
CA LEU A 242 -17.75 5.64 10.98
C LEU A 242 -18.01 4.47 10.02
N MET A 243 -17.03 3.57 9.84
CA MET A 243 -17.16 2.42 8.94
C MET A 243 -17.95 1.25 9.56
N HIS A 244 -18.22 1.25 10.88
CA HIS A 244 -19.01 0.24 11.58
C HIS A 244 -20.44 0.72 11.90
N SER A 245 -20.76 2.00 11.71
CA SER A 245 -22.10 2.56 11.92
C SER A 245 -23.00 2.38 10.69
#